data_967c04f2eabc1e2570cfe2f24716833e
#
_entry.id   967c04f2eabc1e2570cfe2f24716833e
#
_cell.length_a   1.000
_cell.length_b   1.000
_cell.length_c   1.000
_cell.angle_alpha   90.00
_cell.angle_beta   90.00
_cell.angle_gamma   90.00
#
_symmetry.space_group_name_H-M   'P 1'
#
loop_
_entity.id
_entity.type
_entity.pdbx_description
1 polymer ?
#
loop_
_entity_poly.entity_id
_entity_poly.type
_entity_poly.pdbx_seq_one_letter_code
_entity_poly.pdbx_strand_id
1 'polypeptide(L)'
;VALHAVLLGEQTLKKPLSECRVLIQGGGAIGLLCGLILSKNKNCKNIVLSDPNKKRLNECAKYLDAKFVGPTNEVIKTNEFDIVFDSVGLELSRQQAIEVVSPGGSIIHIGLTQPGGTFNFRKLTLQEITLVGTYCYTNKDFQLTIDLLANKNLGPLNWIEYRELKQGAEAFKEIHNGSCVAPKIILIP
;
A
#
# COMPACT_ATOMS: atom_id res chain seq x y z
N VAL A 1 -8.03 5.66 -5.91
CA VAL A 1 -6.60 5.83 -5.59
C VAL A 1 -5.89 4.47 -5.60
N ALA A 2 -6.22 3.54 -4.69
CA ALA A 2 -5.53 2.24 -4.61
C ALA A 2 -5.60 1.43 -5.92
N LEU A 3 -6.78 1.34 -6.55
CA LEU A 3 -6.93 0.67 -7.84
C LEU A 3 -6.08 1.34 -8.92
N HIS A 4 -6.10 2.67 -9.00
CA HIS A 4 -5.27 3.42 -9.95
C HIS A 4 -3.78 3.11 -9.78
N ALA A 5 -3.29 3.10 -8.53
CA ALA A 5 -1.91 2.75 -8.22
C ALA A 5 -1.55 1.33 -8.67
N VAL A 6 -2.42 0.35 -8.43
CA VAL A 6 -2.20 -1.04 -8.88
C VAL A 6 -2.19 -1.15 -10.40
N LEU A 7 -3.11 -0.46 -11.10
CA LEU A 7 -3.16 -0.46 -12.56
C LEU A 7 -1.93 0.22 -13.19
N LEU A 8 -1.45 1.33 -12.62
CA LEU A 8 -0.19 1.95 -13.05
C LEU A 8 1.00 1.02 -12.82
N GLY A 9 1.05 0.38 -11.64
CA GLY A 9 2.11 -0.59 -11.34
C GLY A 9 2.13 -1.76 -12.32
N GLU A 10 0.97 -2.29 -12.68
CA GLU A 10 0.87 -3.38 -13.67
C GLU A 10 1.46 -3.00 -15.04
N GLN A 11 1.30 -1.74 -15.46
CA GLN A 11 1.84 -1.24 -16.73
C GLN A 11 3.37 -1.13 -16.76
N THR A 12 4.02 -1.08 -15.61
CA THR A 12 5.49 -0.97 -15.51
C THR A 12 6.22 -2.32 -15.50
N LEU A 13 5.48 -3.41 -15.37
CA LEU A 13 6.04 -4.74 -15.20
C LEU A 13 6.13 -5.49 -16.52
N LYS A 14 7.17 -6.34 -16.65
CA LYS A 14 7.38 -7.24 -17.81
C LYS A 14 6.70 -8.61 -17.63
N LYS A 15 6.09 -8.85 -16.47
CA LYS A 15 5.38 -10.09 -16.11
C LYS A 15 4.08 -9.76 -15.37
N PRO A 16 3.09 -10.67 -15.35
CA PRO A 16 1.84 -10.41 -14.66
C PRO A 16 2.03 -10.26 -13.15
N LEU A 17 1.19 -9.46 -12.50
CA LEU A 17 1.21 -9.24 -11.04
C LEU A 17 1.09 -10.53 -10.24
N SER A 18 0.38 -11.54 -10.78
CA SER A 18 0.24 -12.86 -10.14
C SER A 18 1.57 -13.61 -9.93
N GLU A 19 2.60 -13.26 -10.68
CA GLU A 19 3.94 -13.86 -10.60
C GLU A 19 4.95 -12.97 -9.85
N CYS A 20 4.52 -11.77 -9.46
CA CYS A 20 5.38 -10.80 -8.81
C CYS A 20 5.49 -11.02 -7.30
N ARG A 21 6.65 -10.70 -6.75
CA ARG A 21 6.86 -10.48 -5.32
C ARG A 21 6.59 -9.01 -5.03
N VAL A 22 5.61 -8.76 -4.20
CA VAL A 22 5.08 -7.41 -3.95
C VAL A 22 5.35 -7.00 -2.52
N LEU A 23 5.90 -5.81 -2.31
CA LEU A 23 5.91 -5.14 -1.02
C LEU A 23 4.89 -4.00 -1.01
N ILE A 24 4.10 -3.94 0.06
CA ILE A 24 3.23 -2.81 0.37
C ILE A 24 3.73 -2.18 1.66
N GLN A 25 4.10 -0.93 1.62
CA GLN A 25 4.49 -0.15 2.79
C GLN A 25 3.29 0.64 3.30
N GLY A 26 2.93 0.41 4.56
CA GLY A 26 1.78 1.01 5.24
C GLY A 26 0.52 0.15 5.23
N GLY A 27 0.02 -0.21 6.42
CA GLY A 27 -1.22 -0.96 6.65
C GLY A 27 -2.45 -0.07 6.84
N GLY A 28 -2.42 1.18 6.37
CA GLY A 28 -3.58 2.06 6.32
C GLY A 28 -4.57 1.67 5.22
N ALA A 29 -5.63 2.48 5.05
CA ALA A 29 -6.69 2.22 4.07
C ALA A 29 -6.16 1.97 2.65
N ILE A 30 -5.19 2.77 2.19
CA ILE A 30 -4.65 2.66 0.83
C ILE A 30 -3.82 1.37 0.68
N GLY A 31 -2.91 1.09 1.63
CA GLY A 31 -2.09 -0.12 1.55
C GLY A 31 -2.92 -1.39 1.65
N LEU A 32 -3.89 -1.45 2.58
CA LEU A 32 -4.79 -2.60 2.67
C LEU A 32 -5.62 -2.78 1.39
N LEU A 33 -6.16 -1.71 0.81
CA LEU A 33 -6.89 -1.79 -0.47
C LEU A 33 -6.00 -2.23 -1.62
N CYS A 34 -4.74 -1.75 -1.72
CA CYS A 34 -3.78 -2.28 -2.69
C CYS A 34 -3.61 -3.79 -2.53
N GLY A 35 -3.40 -4.27 -1.29
CA GLY A 35 -3.26 -5.68 -0.98
C GLY A 35 -4.50 -6.51 -1.37
N LEU A 36 -5.69 -6.02 -1.07
CA LEU A 36 -6.94 -6.70 -1.43
C LEU A 36 -7.14 -6.77 -2.95
N ILE A 37 -6.85 -5.70 -3.68
CA ILE A 37 -6.92 -5.67 -5.15
C ILE A 37 -5.90 -6.65 -5.74
N LEU A 38 -4.65 -6.60 -5.27
CA LEU A 38 -3.60 -7.51 -5.71
C LEU A 38 -3.95 -8.98 -5.48
N SER A 39 -4.38 -9.31 -4.26
CA SER A 39 -4.71 -10.69 -3.88
C SER A 39 -5.97 -11.19 -4.58
N LYS A 40 -7.07 -10.43 -4.53
CA LYS A 40 -8.41 -10.91 -4.93
C LYS A 40 -8.75 -10.64 -6.38
N ASN A 41 -8.22 -9.56 -6.96
CA ASN A 41 -8.52 -9.17 -8.35
C ASN A 41 -7.38 -9.51 -9.31
N LYS A 42 -6.12 -9.42 -8.87
CA LYS A 42 -4.94 -9.72 -9.68
C LYS A 42 -4.30 -11.09 -9.41
N ASN A 43 -4.87 -11.88 -8.51
CA ASN A 43 -4.39 -13.21 -8.12
C ASN A 43 -2.92 -13.25 -7.66
N CYS A 44 -2.39 -12.14 -7.13
CA CYS A 44 -1.05 -12.09 -6.58
C CYS A 44 -1.01 -12.85 -5.24
N LYS A 45 -0.07 -13.81 -5.11
CA LYS A 45 0.09 -14.65 -3.91
C LYS A 45 1.27 -14.24 -3.03
N ASN A 46 2.27 -13.57 -3.62
CA ASN A 46 3.51 -13.23 -2.93
C ASN A 46 3.48 -11.77 -2.46
N ILE A 47 2.62 -11.48 -1.49
CA ILE A 47 2.43 -10.13 -0.95
C ILE A 47 3.08 -10.06 0.44
N VAL A 48 3.88 -9.03 0.66
CA VAL A 48 4.36 -8.62 1.97
C VAL A 48 3.78 -7.24 2.28
N LEU A 49 3.17 -7.09 3.47
CA LEU A 49 2.70 -5.81 3.96
C LEU A 49 3.49 -5.41 5.20
N SER A 50 4.09 -4.23 5.18
CA SER A 50 4.88 -3.69 6.29
C SER A 50 4.22 -2.48 6.93
N ASP A 51 4.18 -2.44 8.27
CA ASP A 51 3.71 -1.29 9.06
C ASP A 51 4.40 -1.29 10.42
N PRO A 52 4.79 -0.12 10.99
CA PRO A 52 5.35 -0.04 12.34
C PRO A 52 4.34 -0.42 13.43
N ASN A 53 3.05 -0.28 13.18
CA ASN A 53 1.99 -0.59 14.12
C ASN A 53 1.59 -2.07 14.04
N LYS A 54 2.14 -2.90 14.94
CA LYS A 54 1.83 -4.34 15.04
C LYS A 54 0.33 -4.62 15.20
N LYS A 55 -0.41 -3.78 15.92
CA LYS A 55 -1.87 -3.95 16.10
C LYS A 55 -2.59 -3.77 14.78
N ARG A 56 -2.16 -2.79 13.95
CA ARG A 56 -2.68 -2.57 12.61
C ARG A 56 -2.36 -3.73 11.67
N LEU A 57 -1.13 -4.29 11.73
CA LEU A 57 -0.79 -5.50 10.98
C LEU A 57 -1.70 -6.68 11.34
N ASN A 58 -1.95 -6.89 12.63
CA ASN A 58 -2.87 -7.95 13.10
C ASN A 58 -4.31 -7.71 12.60
N GLU A 59 -4.75 -6.46 12.51
CA GLU A 59 -6.05 -6.13 11.93
C GLU A 59 -6.10 -6.44 10.44
N CYS A 60 -5.10 -6.00 9.67
CA CYS A 60 -4.99 -6.30 8.24
C CYS A 60 -4.96 -7.80 7.95
N ALA A 61 -4.32 -8.59 8.80
CA ALA A 61 -4.20 -10.05 8.65
C ALA A 61 -5.55 -10.80 8.71
N LYS A 62 -6.60 -10.19 9.23
CA LYS A 62 -7.95 -10.77 9.23
C LYS A 62 -8.59 -10.76 7.84
N TYR A 63 -8.13 -9.91 6.93
CA TYR A 63 -8.78 -9.62 5.64
C TYR A 63 -7.88 -9.92 4.43
N LEU A 64 -6.58 -9.89 4.61
CA LEU A 64 -5.59 -10.05 3.55
C LEU A 64 -4.70 -11.27 3.85
N ASP A 65 -4.62 -12.18 2.90
CA ASP A 65 -3.64 -13.28 2.92
C ASP A 65 -2.30 -12.75 2.38
N ALA A 66 -1.40 -12.41 3.30
CA ALA A 66 -0.08 -11.86 3.00
C ALA A 66 0.88 -12.15 4.16
N LYS A 67 2.19 -11.97 3.91
CA LYS A 67 3.18 -11.93 4.98
C LYS A 67 3.19 -10.53 5.60
N PHE A 68 3.12 -10.46 6.92
CA PHE A 68 3.12 -9.19 7.66
C PHE A 68 4.45 -8.98 8.36
N VAL A 69 5.03 -7.78 8.20
CA VAL A 69 6.37 -7.46 8.69
C VAL A 69 6.39 -6.09 9.38
N GLY A 70 6.94 -6.03 10.59
CA GLY A 70 7.26 -4.77 11.26
C GLY A 70 8.40 -4.02 10.56
N PRO A 71 8.72 -2.79 10.97
CA PRO A 71 9.70 -1.93 10.30
C PRO A 71 11.16 -2.34 10.50
N THR A 72 11.42 -3.52 11.03
CA THR A 72 12.78 -4.01 11.25
C THR A 72 13.39 -4.48 9.93
N ASN A 73 14.49 -3.86 9.52
CA ASN A 73 15.26 -4.18 8.33
C ASN A 73 15.77 -5.64 8.27
N GLU A 74 15.62 -6.40 9.35
CA GLU A 74 16.12 -7.77 9.47
C GLU A 74 15.35 -8.80 8.64
N VAL A 75 14.12 -8.49 8.22
CA VAL A 75 13.23 -9.45 7.53
C VAL A 75 13.06 -9.18 6.05
N ILE A 76 13.37 -7.95 5.59
CA ILE A 76 13.22 -7.55 4.18
C ILE A 76 14.62 -7.43 3.57
N LYS A 77 14.93 -8.32 2.61
CA LYS A 77 16.23 -8.35 1.93
C LYS A 77 16.30 -7.30 0.84
N THR A 78 17.52 -6.84 0.54
CA THR A 78 17.80 -5.99 -0.63
C THR A 78 17.46 -6.73 -1.92
N ASN A 79 16.95 -6.00 -2.93
CA ASN A 79 16.64 -6.55 -4.26
C ASN A 79 15.70 -7.76 -4.23
N GLU A 80 14.70 -7.75 -3.36
CA GLU A 80 13.79 -8.89 -3.17
C GLU A 80 12.47 -8.76 -3.95
N PHE A 81 11.97 -7.52 -4.16
CA PHE A 81 10.63 -7.30 -4.68
C PHE A 81 10.63 -6.82 -6.13
N ASP A 82 9.74 -7.38 -6.94
CA ASP A 82 9.52 -6.94 -8.31
C ASP A 82 8.81 -5.60 -8.38
N ILE A 83 7.94 -5.32 -7.38
CA ILE A 83 7.24 -4.05 -7.25
C ILE A 83 7.01 -3.68 -5.79
N VAL A 84 7.14 -2.39 -5.48
CA VAL A 84 6.92 -1.80 -4.16
C VAL A 84 5.84 -0.73 -4.27
N PHE A 85 4.80 -0.82 -3.43
CA PHE A 85 3.79 0.22 -3.27
C PHE A 85 4.08 1.01 -1.99
N ASP A 86 4.57 2.23 -2.11
CA ASP A 86 4.77 3.13 -0.97
C ASP A 86 3.49 3.93 -0.69
N SER A 87 2.63 3.42 0.20
CA SER A 87 1.42 4.11 0.63
C SER A 87 1.62 5.01 1.86
N VAL A 88 2.87 5.20 2.27
CA VAL A 88 3.26 6.02 3.43
C VAL A 88 3.79 7.38 3.00
N GLY A 89 4.81 7.41 2.14
CA GLY A 89 5.41 8.63 1.63
C GLY A 89 6.29 9.35 2.67
N LEU A 90 6.96 8.61 3.55
CA LEU A 90 8.03 9.11 4.40
C LEU A 90 9.38 8.96 3.68
N GLU A 91 10.39 9.74 4.10
CA GLU A 91 11.75 9.56 3.61
C GLU A 91 12.25 8.13 3.84
N LEU A 92 12.00 7.57 5.02
CA LEU A 92 12.38 6.19 5.35
C LEU A 92 11.69 5.16 4.47
N SER A 93 10.40 5.33 4.14
CA SER A 93 9.71 4.38 3.24
C SER A 93 10.27 4.46 1.82
N ARG A 94 10.57 5.65 1.31
CA ARG A 94 11.21 5.84 0.01
C ARG A 94 12.62 5.23 -0.06
N GLN A 95 13.43 5.45 0.98
CA GLN A 95 14.76 4.85 1.09
C GLN A 95 14.68 3.32 1.15
N GLN A 96 13.78 2.77 1.94
CA GLN A 96 13.57 1.33 1.99
C GLN A 96 13.08 0.79 0.64
N ALA A 97 12.14 1.47 -0.02
CA ALA A 97 11.61 1.03 -1.31
C ALA A 97 12.72 0.86 -2.35
N ILE A 98 13.62 1.85 -2.50
CA ILE A 98 14.73 1.74 -3.46
C ILE A 98 15.74 0.67 -3.08
N GLU A 99 15.92 0.36 -1.80
CA GLU A 99 16.86 -0.68 -1.37
C GLU A 99 16.34 -2.10 -1.59
N VAL A 100 15.03 -2.31 -1.48
CA VAL A 100 14.43 -3.65 -1.53
C VAL A 100 13.88 -4.03 -2.90
N VAL A 101 13.65 -3.07 -3.79
CA VAL A 101 13.20 -3.35 -5.15
C VAL A 101 14.30 -4.03 -5.95
N SER A 102 13.93 -5.03 -6.76
CA SER A 102 14.86 -5.77 -7.63
C SER A 102 15.30 -4.94 -8.83
N PRO A 103 16.46 -5.23 -9.44
CA PRO A 103 16.83 -4.65 -10.71
C PRO A 103 15.72 -4.82 -11.77
N GLY A 104 15.43 -3.77 -12.51
CA GLY A 104 14.32 -3.72 -13.48
C GLY A 104 12.92 -3.69 -12.84
N GLY A 105 12.82 -3.62 -11.52
CA GLY A 105 11.56 -3.56 -10.79
C GLY A 105 10.95 -2.16 -10.72
N SER A 106 9.83 -2.02 -10.02
CA SER A 106 9.07 -0.78 -9.99
C SER A 106 8.73 -0.32 -8.58
N ILE A 107 8.70 0.99 -8.38
CA ILE A 107 8.25 1.66 -7.16
C ILE A 107 7.06 2.54 -7.52
N ILE A 108 5.91 2.28 -6.91
CA ILE A 108 4.69 3.09 -7.05
C ILE A 108 4.53 3.94 -5.79
N HIS A 109 4.81 5.22 -5.93
CA HIS A 109 4.79 6.18 -4.84
C HIS A 109 3.42 6.85 -4.73
N ILE A 110 2.71 6.60 -3.63
CA ILE A 110 1.32 7.01 -3.40
C ILE A 110 1.23 7.97 -2.21
N GLY A 111 1.99 7.69 -1.16
CA GLY A 111 1.93 8.41 0.11
C GLY A 111 2.50 9.83 0.03
N LEU A 112 1.93 10.76 0.80
CA LEU A 112 2.27 12.19 0.78
C LEU A 112 2.64 12.73 2.18
N THR A 113 3.07 11.87 3.10
CA THR A 113 3.29 12.27 4.50
C THR A 113 4.43 13.29 4.65
N GLN A 114 5.49 13.16 3.85
CA GLN A 114 6.65 14.04 3.93
C GLN A 114 7.07 14.54 2.54
N PRO A 115 7.21 15.86 2.33
CA PRO A 115 7.41 16.43 0.99
C PRO A 115 8.81 16.24 0.40
N GLY A 116 9.84 16.03 1.22
CA GLY A 116 11.23 15.93 0.77
C GLY A 116 11.92 14.67 1.29
N GLY A 117 13.23 14.65 1.17
CA GLY A 117 14.11 13.60 1.67
C GLY A 117 15.13 13.13 0.64
N THR A 118 16.05 12.30 1.08
CA THR A 118 17.08 11.69 0.25
C THR A 118 16.54 10.46 -0.48
N PHE A 119 17.04 10.23 -1.69
CA PHE A 119 16.68 9.06 -2.51
C PHE A 119 17.90 8.61 -3.32
N ASN A 120 18.12 7.30 -3.44
CA ASN A 120 19.28 6.74 -4.13
C ASN A 120 19.05 6.71 -5.66
N PHE A 121 19.14 7.88 -6.31
CA PHE A 121 19.02 7.99 -7.77
C PHE A 121 20.11 7.22 -8.52
N ARG A 122 21.30 7.03 -7.91
CA ARG A 122 22.36 6.22 -8.53
C ARG A 122 21.89 4.76 -8.67
N LYS A 123 21.29 4.18 -7.64
CA LYS A 123 20.76 2.82 -7.69
C LYS A 123 19.58 2.72 -8.67
N LEU A 124 18.67 3.70 -8.67
CA LEU A 124 17.58 3.77 -9.64
C LEU A 124 18.10 3.66 -11.08
N THR A 125 19.13 4.44 -11.43
CA THR A 125 19.72 4.43 -12.77
C THR A 125 20.48 3.14 -13.08
N LEU A 126 21.37 2.69 -12.18
CA LEU A 126 22.23 1.52 -12.41
C LEU A 126 21.47 0.20 -12.47
N GLN A 127 20.30 0.13 -11.84
CA GLN A 127 19.47 -1.07 -11.81
C GLN A 127 18.20 -0.94 -12.68
N GLU A 128 18.07 0.12 -13.50
CA GLU A 128 16.93 0.35 -14.39
C GLU A 128 15.59 0.28 -13.65
N ILE A 129 15.51 0.83 -12.43
CA ILE A 129 14.29 0.82 -11.61
C ILE A 129 13.32 1.88 -12.12
N THR A 130 12.05 1.52 -12.26
CA THR A 130 10.98 2.46 -12.63
C THR A 130 10.39 3.07 -11.36
N LEU A 131 10.38 4.42 -11.27
CA LEU A 131 9.70 5.16 -10.19
C LEU A 131 8.50 5.91 -10.77
N VAL A 132 7.30 5.60 -10.27
CA VAL A 132 6.05 6.23 -10.72
C VAL A 132 5.34 6.88 -9.54
N GLY A 133 5.08 8.18 -9.64
CA GLY A 133 4.13 8.87 -8.76
C GLY A 133 2.70 8.62 -9.23
N THR A 134 1.79 8.43 -8.28
CA THR A 134 0.36 8.27 -8.58
C THR A 134 -0.47 9.26 -7.76
N TYR A 135 -1.47 9.87 -8.41
CA TYR A 135 -2.34 10.84 -7.76
C TYR A 135 -3.81 10.61 -8.16
N CYS A 136 -4.67 10.52 -7.16
CA CYS A 136 -6.12 10.32 -7.34
C CYS A 136 -6.46 9.10 -8.21
N TYR A 137 -7.29 9.31 -9.24
CA TYR A 137 -7.82 8.27 -10.14
C TYR A 137 -8.51 8.92 -11.34
N THR A 138 -8.67 8.16 -12.41
CA THR A 138 -9.46 8.55 -13.57
C THR A 138 -10.95 8.21 -13.37
N ASN A 139 -11.85 8.79 -14.19
CA ASN A 139 -13.26 8.40 -14.18
C ASN A 139 -13.46 6.90 -14.46
N LYS A 140 -12.60 6.30 -15.30
CA LYS A 140 -12.62 4.87 -15.57
C LYS A 140 -12.25 4.05 -14.31
N ASP A 141 -11.22 4.47 -13.58
CA ASP A 141 -10.83 3.78 -12.33
C ASP A 141 -11.93 3.88 -11.27
N PHE A 142 -12.61 5.04 -11.22
CA PHE A 142 -13.74 5.24 -10.32
C PHE A 142 -14.88 4.25 -10.63
N GLN A 143 -15.27 4.14 -11.89
CA GLN A 143 -16.32 3.20 -12.32
C GLN A 143 -15.92 1.74 -12.00
N LEU A 144 -14.70 1.34 -12.35
CA LEU A 144 -14.19 0.00 -12.02
C LEU A 144 -14.16 -0.26 -10.51
N THR A 145 -13.87 0.76 -9.70
CA THR A 145 -13.88 0.63 -8.23
C THR A 145 -15.30 0.39 -7.72
N ILE A 146 -16.30 1.10 -8.26
CA ILE A 146 -17.71 0.87 -7.93
C ILE A 146 -18.10 -0.57 -8.25
N ASP A 147 -17.74 -1.06 -9.42
CA ASP A 147 -18.04 -2.44 -9.85
C ASP A 147 -17.39 -3.48 -8.92
N LEU A 148 -16.12 -3.28 -8.54
CA LEU A 148 -15.41 -4.16 -7.61
C LEU A 148 -16.08 -4.20 -6.23
N LEU A 149 -16.55 -3.05 -5.74
CA LEU A 149 -17.22 -2.95 -4.43
C LEU A 149 -18.63 -3.54 -4.48
N ALA A 150 -19.43 -3.21 -5.50
CA ALA A 150 -20.78 -3.71 -5.69
C ALA A 150 -20.83 -5.24 -5.80
N ASN A 151 -19.87 -5.82 -6.51
CA ASN A 151 -19.74 -7.27 -6.67
C ASN A 151 -19.02 -7.96 -5.50
N LYS A 152 -18.66 -7.23 -4.44
CA LYS A 152 -17.93 -7.73 -3.26
C LYS A 152 -16.60 -8.42 -3.61
N ASN A 153 -15.98 -8.06 -4.72
CA ASN A 153 -14.74 -8.68 -5.21
C ASN A 153 -13.54 -8.39 -4.30
N LEU A 154 -13.62 -7.39 -3.42
CA LEU A 154 -12.60 -7.09 -2.41
C LEU A 154 -12.89 -7.74 -1.04
N GLY A 155 -13.95 -8.54 -0.95
CA GLY A 155 -14.43 -9.14 0.29
C GLY A 155 -15.20 -8.17 1.18
N PRO A 156 -15.49 -8.56 2.43
CA PRO A 156 -16.20 -7.71 3.37
C PRO A 156 -15.34 -6.51 3.78
N LEU A 157 -15.97 -5.34 3.91
CA LEU A 157 -15.29 -4.11 4.34
C LEU A 157 -15.37 -3.91 5.88
N ASN A 158 -15.39 -4.99 6.64
CA ASN A 158 -15.53 -4.98 8.10
C ASN A 158 -14.31 -4.39 8.84
N TRP A 159 -13.24 -4.07 8.12
CA TRP A 159 -12.08 -3.33 8.61
C TRP A 159 -12.30 -1.82 8.70
N ILE A 160 -13.48 -1.32 8.23
CA ILE A 160 -13.89 0.07 8.38
C ILE A 160 -14.55 0.24 9.73
N GLU A 161 -14.06 1.18 10.53
CA GLU A 161 -14.66 1.60 11.77
C GLU A 161 -15.58 2.79 11.52
N TYR A 162 -16.78 2.76 12.08
CA TYR A 162 -17.76 3.85 12.00
C TYR A 162 -17.82 4.56 13.33
N ARG A 163 -17.77 5.90 13.32
CA ARG A 163 -17.90 6.76 14.52
C ARG A 163 -18.88 7.90 14.25
N GLU A 164 -19.49 8.42 15.29
CA GLU A 164 -20.31 9.63 15.19
C GLU A 164 -19.42 10.85 14.83
N LEU A 165 -19.97 11.81 14.09
CA LEU A 165 -19.25 13.02 13.66
C LEU A 165 -18.59 13.77 14.84
N LYS A 166 -19.28 13.83 16.01
CA LYS A 166 -18.75 14.46 17.22
C LYS A 166 -17.44 13.85 17.74
N GLN A 167 -17.14 12.61 17.38
CA GLN A 167 -15.89 11.90 17.76
C GLN A 167 -14.75 12.17 16.78
N GLY A 168 -14.95 13.02 15.77
CA GLY A 168 -13.96 13.27 14.71
C GLY A 168 -12.64 13.81 15.25
N ALA A 169 -12.66 14.76 16.19
CA ALA A 169 -11.46 15.32 16.78
C ALA A 169 -10.61 14.26 17.52
N GLU A 170 -11.25 13.33 18.21
CA GLU A 170 -10.58 12.21 18.88
C GLU A 170 -10.02 11.22 17.87
N ALA A 171 -10.80 10.87 16.84
CA ALA A 171 -10.36 10.00 15.75
C ALA A 171 -9.08 10.54 15.07
N PHE A 172 -9.02 11.83 14.79
CA PHE A 172 -7.82 12.45 14.22
C PHE A 172 -6.61 12.38 15.17
N LYS A 173 -6.80 12.58 16.48
CA LYS A 173 -5.73 12.43 17.46
C LYS A 173 -5.19 11.01 17.52
N GLU A 174 -6.08 10.01 17.52
CA GLU A 174 -5.70 8.59 17.53
C GLU A 174 -4.92 8.20 16.27
N ILE A 175 -5.35 8.68 15.09
CA ILE A 175 -4.63 8.45 13.83
C ILE A 175 -3.25 9.10 13.88
N HIS A 176 -3.17 10.37 14.33
CA HIS A 176 -1.92 11.11 14.42
C HIS A 176 -0.93 10.46 15.38
N ASN A 177 -1.40 9.99 16.53
CA ASN A 177 -0.56 9.33 17.55
C ASN A 177 -0.25 7.86 17.22
N GLY A 178 -0.77 7.32 16.12
CA GLY A 178 -0.60 5.91 15.74
C GLY A 178 -1.32 4.91 16.66
N SER A 179 -2.21 5.36 17.54
CA SER A 179 -2.98 4.49 18.44
C SER A 179 -4.20 3.86 17.75
N CYS A 180 -4.67 4.45 16.65
CA CYS A 180 -5.76 3.91 15.84
C CYS A 180 -5.33 2.58 15.19
N VAL A 181 -6.11 1.52 15.45
CA VAL A 181 -5.88 0.19 14.90
C VAL A 181 -6.59 0.01 13.56
N ALA A 182 -7.80 0.55 13.43
CA ALA A 182 -8.59 0.44 12.21
C ALA A 182 -7.87 1.09 11.02
N PRO A 183 -7.77 0.41 9.87
CA PRO A 183 -7.18 0.99 8.66
C PRO A 183 -7.94 2.22 8.14
N LYS A 184 -9.24 2.32 8.44
CA LYS A 184 -10.11 3.44 8.03
C LYS A 184 -11.18 3.72 9.06
N ILE A 185 -11.37 4.99 9.40
CA ILE A 185 -12.51 5.49 10.16
C ILE A 185 -13.43 6.28 9.21
N ILE A 186 -14.73 6.04 9.28
CA ILE A 186 -15.76 6.84 8.61
C ILE A 186 -16.60 7.51 9.69
N LEU A 187 -16.73 8.83 9.59
CA LEU A 187 -17.58 9.62 10.47
C LEU A 187 -18.99 9.71 9.90
N ILE A 188 -19.98 9.42 10.73
CA ILE A 188 -21.40 9.47 10.37
C ILE A 188 -22.03 10.69 11.07
N PRO A 189 -22.80 11.53 10.35
CA PRO A 189 -23.53 12.66 10.91
C PRO A 189 -24.51 12.26 12.00
#